data_98bc688d3eb6cb76857a1d2894e1edf0
#
_entry.id   98bc688d3eb6cb76857a1d2894e1edf0
#
_cell.length_a   1.000
_cell.length_b   1.000
_cell.length_c   1.000
_cell.angle_alpha   90.00
_cell.angle_beta   90.00
_cell.angle_gamma   90.00
#
_symmetry.space_group_name_H-M   'P 1'
#
loop_
_entity.id
_entity.type
_entity.pdbx_description
1 polymer ?
#
loop_
_entity_poly.entity_id
_entity_poly.type
_entity_poly.pdbx_seq_one_letter_code
_entity_poly.pdbx_strand_id
1 'polypeptide(L)'
;MERLVYFQRPNAAMLSESESIRNLWDEISHLRHTVFSDELSQYETQESERLEDPGQHFICLILKEKFIGYVSLNFSTEKGFRMKKYFTKDAMDTLATNFHPDCTVHEIRGLTLAKQFRGKGLGLKLMLASLKFSEQNGATDLIAMGHTEALPLYNSIGMNILMEHSSEAGEVKFYPMHLSVDEAMRQASNLLDQIVIDTPETKDDACYHGGASWAASGMDFDLRDQLIVADVLDSSFPPCPQASNAVIKNIERCFKESPPTQCEPLIQKIAQTRSLKEENILVSSGSSSLMFSLFPQLINEESKVLILSPMYGEYLHILTHLIGCNVTHFPLYPDEGFEIDKEGLISISREHDAVILVNPNSPTGVYCEDMEDIIRGILSNKNSQTNCKTIWVDETYIEYVKGYQSLENLTEEFQELIVCKSMSKCYALSGLRAAYAVTSNANYLRKFIPPWAVSLPAQIAAIESLNHPEYFKEQYEKIHKNRELLSKQLSNLGFRVYPGVANYILTELPEEYPKNSSSFVSKCREKGVFVRDAENMGITLNSRFIRFAVRSEEENETIIQCLNDIV
;
A
#
# COMPACT_ATOMS: atom_id res chain seq x y z
N MET A 1 12.44 -1.62 -18.53
CA MET A 1 11.72 -0.48 -17.92
C MET A 1 12.74 0.32 -17.10
N GLU A 2 12.52 1.60 -16.85
CA GLU A 2 13.36 2.45 -16.00
C GLU A 2 12.63 2.68 -14.67
N ARG A 3 13.28 2.37 -13.55
CA ARG A 3 12.66 2.46 -12.20
C ARG A 3 13.59 3.22 -11.25
N LEU A 4 13.00 4.01 -10.37
CA LEU A 4 13.65 4.60 -9.20
C LEU A 4 13.21 3.82 -7.97
N VAL A 5 14.15 3.25 -7.24
CA VAL A 5 13.87 2.39 -6.09
C VAL A 5 14.51 3.00 -4.85
N TYR A 6 13.69 3.32 -3.83
CA TYR A 6 14.19 3.78 -2.55
C TYR A 6 14.48 2.60 -1.63
N PHE A 7 15.57 2.67 -0.87
CA PHE A 7 15.77 1.79 0.27
C PHE A 7 16.58 2.46 1.38
N GLN A 8 16.34 2.05 2.61
CA GLN A 8 17.07 2.52 3.77
C GLN A 8 18.37 1.72 3.94
N ARG A 9 19.42 2.35 4.52
CA ARG A 9 20.67 1.65 4.80
C ARG A 9 20.41 0.33 5.54
N PRO A 10 20.83 -0.82 4.97
CA PRO A 10 20.55 -2.10 5.59
C PRO A 10 21.35 -2.29 6.88
N ASN A 11 20.72 -2.90 7.86
CA ASN A 11 21.40 -3.41 9.05
C ASN A 11 21.86 -4.86 8.84
N ALA A 12 22.60 -5.42 9.81
CA ALA A 12 23.14 -6.77 9.71
C ALA A 12 22.07 -7.86 9.55
N ALA A 13 20.89 -7.68 10.16
CA ALA A 13 19.77 -8.62 10.02
C ALA A 13 19.20 -8.59 8.61
N MET A 14 18.93 -7.41 8.04
CA MET A 14 18.46 -7.26 6.67
C MET A 14 19.42 -7.87 5.64
N LEU A 15 20.74 -7.67 5.84
CA LEU A 15 21.77 -8.26 4.98
C LEU A 15 21.86 -9.78 5.10
N SER A 16 21.56 -10.35 6.27
CA SER A 16 21.52 -11.82 6.46
C SER A 16 20.27 -12.46 5.89
N GLU A 17 19.13 -11.77 5.94
CA GLU A 17 17.81 -12.32 5.64
C GLU A 17 17.38 -12.13 4.17
N SER A 18 17.88 -11.11 3.47
CA SER A 18 17.47 -10.80 2.09
C SER A 18 18.64 -10.79 1.11
N GLU A 19 18.61 -11.73 0.16
CA GLU A 19 19.60 -11.80 -0.91
C GLU A 19 19.51 -10.58 -1.85
N SER A 20 18.31 -10.11 -2.17
CA SER A 20 18.11 -8.94 -3.04
C SER A 20 18.65 -7.65 -2.43
N ILE A 21 18.43 -7.44 -1.13
CA ILE A 21 18.99 -6.28 -0.40
C ILE A 21 20.52 -6.38 -0.36
N ARG A 22 21.07 -7.58 -0.11
CA ARG A 22 22.52 -7.80 -0.09
C ARG A 22 23.12 -7.50 -1.46
N ASN A 23 22.55 -8.02 -2.52
CA ASN A 23 23.02 -7.80 -3.89
C ASN A 23 23.00 -6.31 -4.26
N LEU A 24 21.93 -5.61 -3.97
CA LEU A 24 21.82 -4.16 -4.23
C LEU A 24 22.82 -3.35 -3.41
N TRP A 25 23.04 -3.71 -2.15
CA TRP A 25 24.02 -3.05 -1.28
C TRP A 25 25.46 -3.27 -1.76
N ASP A 26 25.73 -4.47 -2.28
CA ASP A 26 27.00 -4.81 -2.91
C ASP A 26 27.23 -4.02 -4.20
N GLU A 27 26.20 -3.89 -5.06
CA GLU A 27 26.29 -3.08 -6.28
C GLU A 27 26.51 -1.59 -5.99
N ILE A 28 25.83 -1.02 -4.98
CA ILE A 28 26.06 0.36 -4.52
C ILE A 28 27.51 0.54 -4.07
N SER A 29 28.00 -0.36 -3.22
CA SER A 29 29.35 -0.28 -2.64
C SER A 29 30.43 -0.43 -3.70
N HIS A 30 30.22 -1.30 -4.68
CA HIS A 30 31.13 -1.49 -5.83
C HIS A 30 31.13 -0.27 -6.75
N LEU A 31 29.94 0.23 -7.13
CA LEU A 31 29.85 1.43 -7.99
C LEU A 31 30.48 2.64 -7.31
N ARG A 32 30.30 2.79 -6.01
CA ARG A 32 30.91 3.85 -5.23
C ARG A 32 32.43 3.75 -5.26
N HIS A 33 32.98 2.55 -5.07
CA HIS A 33 34.43 2.32 -5.17
C HIS A 33 34.94 2.73 -6.56
N THR A 34 34.34 2.23 -7.62
CA THR A 34 34.72 2.56 -9.01
C THR A 34 34.76 4.06 -9.25
N VAL A 35 33.72 4.81 -8.79
CA VAL A 35 33.66 6.25 -9.06
C VAL A 35 34.60 7.05 -8.15
N PHE A 36 34.60 6.79 -6.85
CA PHE A 36 35.31 7.66 -5.90
C PHE A 36 36.78 7.25 -5.66
N SER A 37 37.14 5.98 -5.84
CA SER A 37 38.54 5.53 -5.79
C SER A 37 39.20 5.52 -7.15
N ASP A 38 38.62 4.80 -8.14
CA ASP A 38 39.31 4.55 -9.41
C ASP A 38 39.23 5.75 -10.37
N GLU A 39 38.06 6.42 -10.47
CA GLU A 39 37.89 7.54 -11.39
C GLU A 39 38.30 8.89 -10.77
N LEU A 40 37.97 9.16 -9.51
CA LEU A 40 38.16 10.46 -8.85
C LEU A 40 39.37 10.51 -7.90
N SER A 41 39.99 9.37 -7.60
CA SER A 41 41.15 9.27 -6.70
C SER A 41 40.95 9.95 -5.33
N GLN A 42 39.71 9.96 -4.82
CA GLN A 42 39.36 10.57 -3.53
C GLN A 42 39.68 9.70 -2.31
N TYR A 43 39.83 8.41 -2.54
CA TYR A 43 40.18 7.43 -1.51
C TYR A 43 41.28 6.53 -2.02
N GLU A 44 42.15 6.07 -1.12
CA GLU A 44 43.15 5.06 -1.48
C GLU A 44 42.44 3.77 -1.92
N THR A 45 42.96 3.15 -2.97
CA THR A 45 42.45 1.88 -3.50
C THR A 45 42.61 0.82 -2.41
N GLN A 46 41.50 0.28 -1.90
CA GLN A 46 41.49 -0.78 -0.90
C GLN A 46 41.49 -2.16 -1.61
N GLU A 47 42.06 -3.17 -0.97
CA GLU A 47 42.08 -4.55 -1.51
C GLU A 47 40.67 -5.16 -1.78
N SER A 48 39.60 -4.55 -1.21
CA SER A 48 38.24 -5.11 -1.23
C SER A 48 37.36 -4.60 -2.38
N GLU A 49 37.80 -3.80 -3.32
CA GLU A 49 36.94 -3.21 -4.39
C GLU A 49 35.55 -2.71 -3.94
N ARG A 50 35.42 -2.39 -2.64
CA ARG A 50 34.15 -2.00 -2.00
C ARG A 50 34.35 -0.76 -1.14
N LEU A 51 33.47 0.23 -1.34
CA LEU A 51 33.43 1.45 -0.55
C LEU A 51 32.00 1.72 -0.08
N GLU A 52 31.67 1.43 1.16
CA GLU A 52 30.33 1.68 1.69
C GLU A 52 29.96 3.16 1.68
N ASP A 53 28.78 3.48 1.20
CA ASP A 53 28.22 4.83 1.28
C ASP A 53 27.76 5.13 2.72
N PRO A 54 28.15 6.28 3.32
CA PRO A 54 27.74 6.64 4.67
C PRO A 54 26.31 7.20 4.78
N GLY A 55 25.56 7.28 3.67
CA GLY A 55 24.17 7.70 3.64
C GLY A 55 23.26 6.76 4.43
N GLN A 56 22.06 7.24 4.78
CA GLN A 56 21.03 6.45 5.46
C GLN A 56 19.88 6.10 4.51
N HIS A 57 19.57 6.98 3.56
CA HIS A 57 18.50 6.83 2.59
C HIS A 57 19.09 6.82 1.18
N PHE A 58 18.63 5.90 0.36
CA PHE A 58 19.13 5.68 -1.00
C PHE A 58 17.99 5.69 -1.99
N ILE A 59 18.16 6.35 -3.13
CA ILE A 59 17.28 6.21 -4.28
C ILE A 59 18.14 5.67 -5.43
N CYS A 60 17.88 4.44 -5.81
CA CYS A 60 18.61 3.69 -6.82
C CYS A 60 17.90 3.78 -8.17
N LEU A 61 18.67 3.95 -9.24
CA LEU A 61 18.16 3.95 -10.60
C LEU A 61 18.46 2.59 -11.25
N ILE A 62 17.42 1.90 -11.64
CA ILE A 62 17.44 0.59 -12.29
C ILE A 62 16.95 0.74 -13.72
N LEU A 63 17.70 0.27 -14.69
CA LEU A 63 17.36 0.29 -16.12
C LEU A 63 17.42 -1.12 -16.69
N LYS A 64 16.30 -1.66 -17.19
CA LYS A 64 16.20 -3.04 -17.73
C LYS A 64 16.79 -4.06 -16.74
N GLU A 65 16.28 -4.03 -15.50
CA GLU A 65 16.70 -4.88 -14.38
C GLU A 65 18.19 -4.76 -13.98
N LYS A 66 18.90 -3.76 -14.47
CA LYS A 66 20.29 -3.49 -14.12
C LYS A 66 20.41 -2.23 -13.29
N PHE A 67 21.06 -2.30 -12.13
CA PHE A 67 21.45 -1.14 -11.35
C PHE A 67 22.47 -0.29 -12.12
N ILE A 68 22.24 1.04 -12.18
CA ILE A 68 23.09 1.94 -12.98
C ILE A 68 23.56 3.17 -12.22
N GLY A 69 22.97 3.47 -11.06
CA GLY A 69 23.36 4.61 -10.25
C GLY A 69 22.43 4.82 -9.06
N TYR A 70 22.79 5.78 -8.20
CA TYR A 70 22.01 6.13 -7.02
C TYR A 70 22.28 7.55 -6.55
N VAL A 71 21.38 8.07 -5.71
CA VAL A 71 21.59 9.22 -4.84
C VAL A 71 21.39 8.79 -3.39
N SER A 72 22.24 9.26 -2.47
CA SER A 72 22.10 8.99 -1.03
C SER A 72 21.86 10.27 -0.25
N LEU A 73 21.01 10.18 0.78
CA LEU A 73 20.61 11.30 1.64
C LEU A 73 20.79 10.97 3.12
N ASN A 74 20.92 12.03 3.93
CA ASN A 74 20.79 12.00 5.38
C ASN A 74 19.81 13.07 5.85
N PHE A 75 19.04 12.76 6.88
CA PHE A 75 18.19 13.72 7.56
C PHE A 75 18.93 14.35 8.74
N SER A 76 18.62 15.57 9.09
CA SER A 76 19.30 16.32 10.18
C SER A 76 19.17 15.64 11.55
N THR A 77 18.12 14.86 11.75
CA THR A 77 17.81 14.15 13.00
C THR A 77 18.62 12.87 13.23
N GLU A 78 19.25 12.32 12.18
CA GLU A 78 19.91 11.00 12.23
C GLU A 78 21.41 11.07 12.50
N LYS A 79 22.11 11.95 11.80
CA LYS A 79 23.57 12.18 11.96
C LYS A 79 23.91 13.60 11.54
N GLY A 80 24.92 14.16 12.19
CA GLY A 80 25.43 15.48 11.80
C GLY A 80 25.88 15.51 10.34
N PHE A 81 25.69 16.66 9.69
CA PHE A 81 26.02 16.86 8.27
C PHE A 81 27.49 16.61 7.96
N ARG A 82 27.77 16.02 6.81
CA ARG A 82 29.13 15.79 6.30
C ARG A 82 29.91 17.08 6.12
N MET A 83 29.23 18.15 5.74
CA MET A 83 29.82 19.47 5.59
C MET A 83 30.65 19.90 6.82
N LYS A 84 30.24 19.54 8.04
CA LYS A 84 30.96 19.82 9.29
C LYS A 84 32.41 19.28 9.32
N LYS A 85 32.73 18.30 8.46
CA LYS A 85 34.11 17.76 8.38
C LYS A 85 35.02 18.58 7.47
N TYR A 86 34.45 19.37 6.58
CA TYR A 86 35.18 20.06 5.52
C TYR A 86 35.21 21.59 5.69
N PHE A 87 34.30 22.14 6.50
CA PHE A 87 34.18 23.57 6.70
C PHE A 87 34.46 23.95 8.16
N THR A 88 35.04 25.14 8.40
CA THR A 88 35.27 25.68 9.71
C THR A 88 33.93 25.95 10.43
N LYS A 89 34.00 26.10 11.77
CA LYS A 89 32.83 26.42 12.57
C LYS A 89 32.16 27.72 12.10
N ASP A 90 32.95 28.75 11.78
CA ASP A 90 32.45 30.05 11.32
C ASP A 90 31.74 29.93 9.97
N ALA A 91 32.22 29.07 9.09
CA ALA A 91 31.54 28.77 7.81
C ALA A 91 30.21 28.04 8.05
N MET A 92 30.16 27.12 8.99
CA MET A 92 28.94 26.42 9.37
C MET A 92 27.92 27.33 10.08
N ASP A 93 28.40 28.26 10.91
CA ASP A 93 27.53 29.25 11.56
C ASP A 93 26.97 30.25 10.53
N THR A 94 27.75 30.61 9.50
CA THR A 94 27.25 31.42 8.35
C THR A 94 26.21 30.65 7.53
N LEU A 95 26.40 29.35 7.31
CA LEU A 95 25.40 28.48 6.69
C LEU A 95 24.09 28.47 7.47
N ALA A 96 24.17 28.35 8.80
CA ALA A 96 23.00 28.31 9.66
C ALA A 96 22.17 29.62 9.60
N THR A 97 22.77 30.76 9.30
CA THR A 97 22.03 32.04 9.16
C THR A 97 21.18 32.12 7.89
N ASN A 98 21.40 31.24 6.90
CA ASN A 98 20.62 31.21 5.66
C ASN A 98 19.38 30.31 5.77
N PHE A 99 19.21 29.60 6.88
CA PHE A 99 18.07 28.72 7.10
C PHE A 99 17.03 29.38 8.01
N HIS A 100 15.77 29.06 7.76
CA HIS A 100 14.68 29.44 8.66
C HIS A 100 14.90 28.79 10.05
N PRO A 101 14.58 29.44 11.18
CA PRO A 101 14.74 28.88 12.52
C PRO A 101 14.06 27.51 12.71
N ASP A 102 12.96 27.26 12.02
CA ASP A 102 12.17 26.02 12.07
C ASP A 102 12.47 25.09 10.88
N CYS A 103 13.65 25.21 10.26
CA CYS A 103 13.98 24.45 9.06
C CYS A 103 14.27 22.97 9.36
N THR A 104 13.74 22.11 8.50
CA THR A 104 14.14 20.69 8.40
C THR A 104 15.08 20.53 7.21
N VAL A 105 16.36 20.26 7.50
CA VAL A 105 17.41 20.18 6.49
C VAL A 105 17.73 18.74 6.16
N HIS A 106 17.72 18.37 4.87
CA HIS A 106 18.26 17.11 4.38
C HIS A 106 19.58 17.34 3.62
N GLU A 107 20.52 16.40 3.72
CA GLU A 107 21.82 16.48 3.04
C GLU A 107 21.93 15.41 1.95
N ILE A 108 22.17 15.83 0.71
CA ILE A 108 22.57 14.90 -0.36
C ILE A 108 24.03 14.52 -0.09
N ARG A 109 24.27 13.22 0.18
CA ARG A 109 25.57 12.69 0.56
C ARG A 109 26.40 12.20 -0.60
N GLY A 110 25.76 11.61 -1.58
CA GLY A 110 26.39 11.06 -2.76
C GLY A 110 25.44 11.02 -3.94
N LEU A 111 25.93 11.36 -5.11
CA LEU A 111 25.27 11.15 -6.37
C LEU A 111 26.24 10.40 -7.29
N THR A 112 25.88 9.19 -7.64
CA THR A 112 26.77 8.29 -8.36
C THR A 112 26.05 7.64 -9.54
N LEU A 113 26.64 7.71 -10.74
CA LEU A 113 26.09 7.12 -11.96
C LEU A 113 27.23 6.44 -12.74
N ALA A 114 27.00 5.22 -13.18
CA ALA A 114 27.97 4.46 -13.96
C ALA A 114 28.32 5.23 -15.26
N LYS A 115 29.60 5.25 -15.61
CA LYS A 115 30.21 6.13 -16.64
C LYS A 115 29.45 6.11 -17.98
N GLN A 116 29.07 4.94 -18.47
CA GLN A 116 28.35 4.76 -19.74
C GLN A 116 26.93 5.36 -19.78
N PHE A 117 26.39 5.75 -18.63
CA PHE A 117 25.04 6.33 -18.50
C PHE A 117 25.06 7.84 -18.22
N ARG A 118 26.22 8.45 -18.05
CA ARG A 118 26.36 9.90 -17.84
C ARG A 118 26.01 10.68 -19.12
N GLY A 119 25.58 11.93 -18.95
CA GLY A 119 25.21 12.82 -20.07
C GLY A 119 23.88 12.50 -20.76
N LYS A 120 23.05 11.61 -20.19
CA LYS A 120 21.75 11.19 -20.76
C LYS A 120 20.54 11.67 -19.96
N GLY A 121 20.68 12.70 -19.14
CA GLY A 121 19.60 13.23 -18.28
C GLY A 121 19.32 12.41 -17.01
N LEU A 122 19.92 11.23 -16.86
CA LEU A 122 19.64 10.31 -15.75
C LEU A 122 20.11 10.84 -14.38
N GLY A 123 21.18 11.66 -14.35
CA GLY A 123 21.62 12.36 -13.15
C GLY A 123 20.60 13.38 -12.69
N LEU A 124 19.97 14.13 -13.61
CA LEU A 124 18.88 15.05 -13.29
C LEU A 124 17.68 14.30 -12.69
N LYS A 125 17.34 13.12 -13.24
CA LYS A 125 16.26 12.31 -12.69
C LYS A 125 16.52 11.87 -11.25
N LEU A 126 17.74 11.47 -10.90
CA LEU A 126 18.13 11.16 -9.52
C LEU A 126 18.04 12.39 -8.60
N MET A 127 18.42 13.56 -9.09
CA MET A 127 18.32 14.82 -8.33
C MET A 127 16.86 15.22 -8.10
N LEU A 128 15.99 15.12 -9.11
CA LEU A 128 14.55 15.37 -8.97
C LEU A 128 13.92 14.35 -7.99
N ALA A 129 14.34 13.10 -8.04
CA ALA A 129 13.89 12.08 -7.10
C ALA A 129 14.32 12.41 -5.65
N SER A 130 15.55 12.90 -5.45
CA SER A 130 16.01 13.33 -4.12
C SER A 130 15.22 14.54 -3.59
N LEU A 131 14.85 15.48 -4.45
CA LEU A 131 14.02 16.63 -4.11
C LEU A 131 12.61 16.18 -3.69
N LYS A 132 11.94 15.37 -4.53
CA LYS A 132 10.60 14.84 -4.23
C LYS A 132 10.58 14.02 -2.95
N PHE A 133 11.55 13.14 -2.77
CA PHE A 133 11.67 12.33 -1.57
C PHE A 133 11.90 13.18 -0.31
N SER A 134 12.72 14.22 -0.39
CA SER A 134 12.98 15.11 0.74
C SER A 134 11.75 15.93 1.11
N GLU A 135 11.00 16.43 0.13
CA GLU A 135 9.72 17.13 0.36
C GLU A 135 8.71 16.21 1.05
N GLN A 136 8.52 14.99 0.56
CA GLN A 136 7.63 13.99 1.17
C GLN A 136 8.01 13.62 2.60
N ASN A 137 9.26 13.83 2.99
CA ASN A 137 9.76 13.61 4.35
C ASN A 137 9.94 14.92 5.15
N GLY A 138 9.25 15.99 4.75
CA GLY A 138 9.12 17.22 5.50
C GLY A 138 10.33 18.15 5.46
N ALA A 139 11.24 17.99 4.49
CA ALA A 139 12.37 18.91 4.33
C ALA A 139 11.91 20.27 3.82
N THR A 140 12.38 21.33 4.45
CA THR A 140 12.27 22.72 3.96
C THR A 140 13.47 23.11 3.12
N ASP A 141 14.61 22.49 3.37
CA ASP A 141 15.91 22.83 2.78
C ASP A 141 16.70 21.57 2.40
N LEU A 142 17.38 21.64 1.24
CA LEU A 142 18.36 20.65 0.81
C LEU A 142 19.74 21.26 0.74
N ILE A 143 20.74 20.55 1.26
CA ILE A 143 22.14 20.90 1.17
C ILE A 143 22.94 19.81 0.47
N ALA A 144 24.03 20.18 -0.18
CA ALA A 144 24.96 19.26 -0.82
C ALA A 144 26.39 19.79 -0.84
N MET A 145 27.34 18.88 -1.05
CA MET A 145 28.72 19.19 -1.41
C MET A 145 28.91 18.92 -2.89
N GLY A 146 28.75 19.95 -3.72
CA GLY A 146 28.92 19.84 -5.18
C GLY A 146 30.39 19.94 -5.59
N HIS A 147 30.92 18.96 -6.33
CA HIS A 147 32.25 19.11 -6.94
C HIS A 147 32.17 19.87 -8.28
N THR A 148 33.24 20.52 -8.69
CA THR A 148 33.29 21.46 -9.81
C THR A 148 32.59 20.94 -11.08
N GLU A 149 32.81 19.69 -11.46
CA GLU A 149 32.23 19.12 -12.68
C GLU A 149 30.73 18.83 -12.57
N ALA A 150 30.20 18.63 -11.36
CA ALA A 150 28.79 18.35 -11.11
C ALA A 150 27.95 19.61 -10.84
N LEU A 151 28.55 20.78 -10.65
CA LEU A 151 27.83 22.03 -10.39
C LEU A 151 26.70 22.32 -11.39
N PRO A 152 26.88 22.11 -12.73
CA PRO A 152 25.78 22.35 -13.68
C PRO A 152 24.55 21.48 -13.39
N LEU A 153 24.75 20.25 -12.91
CA LEU A 153 23.66 19.34 -12.55
C LEU A 153 22.91 19.82 -11.29
N TYR A 154 23.64 20.23 -10.27
CA TYR A 154 23.04 20.78 -9.05
C TYR A 154 22.28 22.09 -9.33
N ASN A 155 22.87 22.98 -10.14
CA ASN A 155 22.23 24.23 -10.55
C ASN A 155 20.93 23.99 -11.35
N SER A 156 20.83 22.88 -12.10
CA SER A 156 19.65 22.58 -12.92
C SER A 156 18.38 22.29 -12.11
N ILE A 157 18.50 21.99 -10.80
CA ILE A 157 17.39 21.84 -9.88
C ILE A 157 17.21 23.03 -8.92
N GLY A 158 17.97 24.12 -9.15
CA GLY A 158 17.90 25.33 -8.34
C GLY A 158 18.87 25.38 -7.15
N MET A 159 19.81 24.44 -7.01
CA MET A 159 20.85 24.55 -5.99
C MET A 159 21.84 25.65 -6.31
N ASN A 160 22.11 26.51 -5.34
CA ASN A 160 23.06 27.60 -5.45
C ASN A 160 24.25 27.39 -4.53
N ILE A 161 25.43 27.89 -4.95
CA ILE A 161 26.62 27.90 -4.09
C ILE A 161 26.38 28.88 -2.93
N LEU A 162 26.51 28.39 -1.69
CA LEU A 162 26.29 29.19 -0.49
C LEU A 162 27.47 30.10 -0.14
N MET A 163 28.68 29.72 -0.49
CA MET A 163 29.87 30.50 -0.24
C MET A 163 30.99 30.13 -1.23
N GLU A 164 31.83 31.10 -1.55
CA GLU A 164 32.94 30.93 -2.51
C GLU A 164 34.09 30.04 -1.98
N HIS A 165 34.09 29.72 -0.69
CA HIS A 165 35.11 28.84 -0.10
C HIS A 165 34.87 27.40 -0.51
N SER A 166 35.86 26.82 -1.19
CA SER A 166 35.90 25.40 -1.52
C SER A 166 36.71 24.60 -0.51
N SER A 167 36.30 23.35 -0.30
CA SER A 167 37.11 22.35 0.37
C SER A 167 37.75 21.45 -0.69
N GLU A 168 38.96 20.94 -0.41
CA GLU A 168 39.67 20.04 -1.31
C GLU A 168 39.73 18.62 -0.73
N ALA A 169 39.47 17.63 -1.54
CA ALA A 169 39.71 16.23 -1.22
C ALA A 169 40.42 15.58 -2.43
N GLY A 170 41.71 15.31 -2.28
CA GLY A 170 42.58 14.97 -3.41
C GLY A 170 42.70 16.13 -4.39
N GLU A 171 42.49 15.88 -5.68
CA GLU A 171 42.49 16.89 -6.74
C GLU A 171 41.14 17.57 -6.99
N VAL A 172 40.09 17.18 -6.24
CA VAL A 172 38.70 17.62 -6.45
C VAL A 172 38.33 18.74 -5.49
N LYS A 173 37.77 19.84 -6.02
CA LYS A 173 37.21 20.96 -5.25
C LYS A 173 35.73 20.77 -5.04
N PHE A 174 35.27 20.99 -3.79
CA PHE A 174 33.88 20.91 -3.37
C PHE A 174 33.36 22.25 -2.90
N TYR A 175 32.14 22.59 -3.27
CA TYR A 175 31.43 23.79 -2.87
C TYR A 175 30.19 23.42 -2.05
N PRO A 176 29.91 24.13 -0.93
CA PRO A 176 28.65 23.96 -0.22
C PRO A 176 27.52 24.57 -1.04
N MET A 177 26.47 23.79 -1.23
CA MET A 177 25.31 24.17 -2.02
C MET A 177 24.02 24.04 -1.21
N HIS A 178 23.03 24.85 -1.56
CA HIS A 178 21.74 24.91 -0.91
C HIS A 178 20.63 25.16 -1.92
N LEU A 179 19.43 24.63 -1.62
CA LEU A 179 18.18 25.04 -2.26
C LEU A 179 17.04 25.01 -1.23
N SER A 180 16.07 25.93 -1.40
CA SER A 180 14.76 25.84 -0.74
C SER A 180 13.91 24.81 -1.45
N VAL A 181 13.37 23.83 -0.70
CA VAL A 181 12.55 22.75 -1.24
C VAL A 181 11.29 23.31 -1.88
N ASP A 182 10.57 24.20 -1.20
CA ASP A 182 9.34 24.82 -1.72
C ASP A 182 9.52 25.58 -3.04
N GLU A 183 10.65 26.28 -3.18
CA GLU A 183 10.95 27.01 -4.41
C GLU A 183 11.28 26.07 -5.55
N ALA A 184 12.11 25.05 -5.29
CA ALA A 184 12.48 24.05 -6.28
C ALA A 184 11.29 23.17 -6.71
N MET A 185 10.39 22.79 -5.79
CA MET A 185 9.16 22.07 -6.12
C MET A 185 8.26 22.86 -7.05
N ARG A 186 8.10 24.16 -6.82
CA ARG A 186 7.33 25.04 -7.72
C ARG A 186 7.95 25.17 -9.10
N GLN A 187 9.28 25.31 -9.18
CA GLN A 187 9.99 25.46 -10.45
C GLN A 187 10.01 24.17 -11.28
N ALA A 188 10.07 23.02 -10.63
CA ALA A 188 10.20 21.71 -11.27
C ALA A 188 8.89 20.90 -11.33
N SER A 189 7.73 21.48 -11.01
CA SER A 189 6.45 20.76 -10.84
C SER A 189 6.15 19.79 -11.98
N ASN A 190 6.19 20.24 -13.24
CA ASN A 190 5.90 19.43 -14.42
C ASN A 190 6.87 18.23 -14.62
N LEU A 191 8.08 18.30 -14.07
CA LEU A 191 9.07 17.21 -14.14
C LEU A 191 8.90 16.24 -12.96
N LEU A 192 8.48 16.75 -11.82
CA LEU A 192 8.29 15.96 -10.60
C LEU A 192 7.07 15.04 -10.67
N ASP A 193 6.05 15.38 -11.44
CA ASP A 193 4.89 14.51 -11.69
C ASP A 193 5.27 13.18 -12.34
N GLN A 194 6.37 13.16 -13.11
CA GLN A 194 6.90 11.97 -13.77
C GLN A 194 7.86 11.15 -12.89
N ILE A 195 8.19 11.65 -11.70
CA ILE A 195 9.07 10.94 -10.77
C ILE A 195 8.23 10.05 -9.87
N VAL A 196 8.33 8.75 -10.06
CA VAL A 196 7.79 7.72 -9.17
C VAL A 196 8.97 7.01 -8.50
N ILE A 197 8.95 6.94 -7.17
CA ILE A 197 9.99 6.28 -6.37
C ILE A 197 9.35 5.05 -5.74
N ASP A 198 9.81 3.89 -6.17
CA ASP A 198 9.40 2.61 -5.63
C ASP A 198 10.20 2.32 -4.35
N THR A 199 9.58 1.73 -3.35
CA THR A 199 10.33 1.12 -2.24
C THR A 199 10.92 -0.21 -2.71
N PRO A 200 12.15 -0.59 -2.29
CA PRO A 200 12.65 -1.92 -2.63
C PRO A 200 11.70 -2.96 -2.06
N GLU A 201 11.34 -3.87 -2.90
CA GLU A 201 10.57 -5.03 -2.50
C GLU A 201 11.35 -5.78 -1.42
N THR A 202 10.98 -5.54 -0.16
CA THR A 202 11.41 -6.39 0.93
C THR A 202 10.79 -7.75 0.68
N LYS A 203 11.60 -8.79 0.49
CA LYS A 203 11.32 -10.25 0.49
C LYS A 203 10.01 -10.77 -0.11
N ASP A 204 9.05 -9.92 -0.42
CA ASP A 204 7.74 -10.32 -0.88
C ASP A 204 7.33 -9.48 -2.10
N ASP A 205 7.64 -10.00 -3.31
CA ASP A 205 6.79 -9.78 -4.49
C ASP A 205 5.36 -10.27 -4.22
N ALA A 206 5.13 -10.87 -3.06
CA ALA A 206 3.83 -11.27 -2.57
C ALA A 206 3.10 -10.07 -1.96
N CYS A 207 1.85 -9.89 -2.32
CA CYS A 207 1.00 -8.86 -1.78
C CYS A 207 0.85 -8.98 -0.26
N TYR A 208 1.43 -8.05 0.50
CA TYR A 208 1.36 -8.08 1.95
C TYR A 208 0.01 -7.58 2.47
N HIS A 209 -0.73 -8.46 3.14
CA HIS A 209 -2.08 -8.17 3.65
C HIS A 209 -2.19 -7.93 5.15
N GLY A 210 -1.11 -7.90 5.87
CA GLY A 210 -1.07 -8.00 7.32
C GLY A 210 -0.63 -9.42 7.73
N GLY A 211 -0.92 -9.81 8.96
CA GLY A 211 -0.49 -11.13 9.46
C GLY A 211 0.86 -11.11 10.15
N ALA A 212 1.37 -9.94 10.52
CA ALA A 212 2.55 -9.82 11.37
C ALA A 212 2.41 -10.62 12.69
N SER A 213 1.18 -10.80 13.16
CA SER A 213 0.84 -11.66 14.29
C SER A 213 1.18 -13.14 14.03
N TRP A 214 1.04 -13.64 12.79
CA TRP A 214 1.48 -14.98 12.44
C TRP A 214 3.01 -15.11 12.41
N ALA A 215 3.71 -14.08 11.96
CA ALA A 215 5.17 -14.06 12.04
C ALA A 215 5.66 -14.07 13.50
N ALA A 216 4.91 -13.45 14.42
CA ALA A 216 5.23 -13.41 15.83
C ALA A 216 4.91 -14.72 16.57
N SER A 217 3.78 -15.39 16.25
CA SER A 217 3.33 -16.59 16.96
C SER A 217 3.66 -17.92 16.25
N GLY A 218 3.93 -17.88 14.94
CA GLY A 218 4.02 -19.11 14.15
C GLY A 218 2.75 -19.95 14.29
N MET A 219 2.91 -21.23 14.55
CA MET A 219 1.81 -22.19 14.83
C MET A 219 1.58 -22.42 16.34
N ASP A 220 2.16 -21.59 17.20
CA ASP A 220 1.88 -21.59 18.64
C ASP A 220 0.56 -20.85 18.89
N PHE A 221 -0.52 -21.61 19.05
CA PHE A 221 -1.85 -21.06 19.26
C PHE A 221 -2.02 -20.46 20.67
N ASP A 222 -1.32 -20.99 21.68
CA ASP A 222 -1.38 -20.46 23.05
C ASP A 222 -0.73 -19.06 23.10
N LEU A 223 0.35 -18.86 22.38
CA LEU A 223 0.96 -17.54 22.22
C LEU A 223 0.03 -16.62 21.39
N ARG A 224 -0.57 -17.17 20.31
CA ARG A 224 -1.45 -16.39 19.44
C ARG A 224 -2.68 -15.88 20.18
N ASP A 225 -3.26 -16.65 21.08
CA ASP A 225 -4.42 -16.27 21.89
C ASP A 225 -4.12 -15.12 22.88
N GLN A 226 -2.84 -14.83 23.14
CA GLN A 226 -2.40 -13.70 23.93
C GLN A 226 -2.23 -12.41 23.12
N LEU A 227 -2.29 -12.48 21.78
CA LEU A 227 -2.11 -11.33 20.90
C LEU A 227 -3.45 -10.71 20.49
N ILE A 228 -3.51 -9.39 20.46
CA ILE A 228 -4.65 -8.66 19.90
C ILE A 228 -4.40 -8.40 18.43
N VAL A 229 -5.14 -9.09 17.56
CA VAL A 229 -4.97 -9.04 16.09
C VAL A 229 -5.99 -8.06 15.51
N ALA A 230 -5.59 -6.80 15.34
CA ALA A 230 -6.40 -5.73 14.76
C ALA A 230 -5.80 -5.15 13.46
N ASP A 231 -4.75 -5.77 12.90
CA ASP A 231 -4.16 -5.44 11.59
C ASP A 231 -4.85 -6.15 10.43
N VAL A 232 -5.48 -7.31 10.69
CA VAL A 232 -6.28 -8.09 9.74
C VAL A 232 -7.77 -7.95 10.08
N LEU A 233 -8.61 -7.84 9.06
CA LEU A 233 -10.05 -7.55 9.22
C LEU A 233 -10.90 -8.82 9.40
N ASP A 234 -10.36 -9.81 10.10
CA ASP A 234 -11.11 -11.01 10.43
C ASP A 234 -12.23 -10.68 11.43
N SER A 235 -13.36 -11.39 11.31
CA SER A 235 -14.49 -11.18 12.21
C SER A 235 -14.10 -11.43 13.66
N SER A 236 -14.54 -10.56 14.57
CA SER A 236 -14.35 -10.74 16.03
C SER A 236 -15.39 -11.67 16.66
N PHE A 237 -16.40 -12.07 15.88
CA PHE A 237 -17.41 -13.05 16.32
C PHE A 237 -17.08 -14.45 15.77
N PRO A 238 -17.48 -15.52 16.48
CA PRO A 238 -17.25 -16.88 16.03
C PRO A 238 -18.07 -17.23 14.77
N PRO A 239 -17.69 -18.25 14.00
CA PRO A 239 -18.52 -18.75 12.91
C PRO A 239 -19.87 -19.21 13.44
N CYS A 240 -20.88 -19.24 12.56
CA CYS A 240 -22.22 -19.73 12.90
C CYS A 240 -22.12 -21.15 13.50
N PRO A 241 -22.72 -21.40 14.68
CA PRO A 241 -22.63 -22.71 15.33
C PRO A 241 -23.11 -23.88 14.46
N GLN A 242 -24.13 -23.64 13.63
CA GLN A 242 -24.65 -24.67 12.69
C GLN A 242 -23.62 -24.98 11.61
N ALA A 243 -22.88 -23.96 11.11
CA ALA A 243 -21.81 -24.16 10.13
C ALA A 243 -20.65 -24.98 10.74
N SER A 244 -20.20 -24.62 11.95
CA SER A 244 -19.17 -25.37 12.67
C SER A 244 -19.58 -26.81 12.93
N ASN A 245 -20.78 -27.05 13.42
CA ASN A 245 -21.31 -28.38 13.71
C ASN A 245 -21.43 -29.24 12.43
N ALA A 246 -21.86 -28.65 11.31
CA ALA A 246 -21.94 -29.36 10.04
C ALA A 246 -20.58 -29.78 9.52
N VAL A 247 -19.54 -28.93 9.65
CA VAL A 247 -18.16 -29.29 9.29
C VAL A 247 -17.65 -30.41 10.20
N ILE A 248 -17.80 -30.28 11.52
CA ILE A 248 -17.34 -31.30 12.49
C ILE A 248 -18.02 -32.64 12.23
N LYS A 249 -19.34 -32.67 11.99
CA LYS A 249 -20.10 -33.89 11.68
C LYS A 249 -19.57 -34.60 10.44
N ASN A 250 -19.00 -33.89 9.47
CA ASN A 250 -18.51 -34.43 8.21
C ASN A 250 -16.98 -34.42 8.13
N ILE A 251 -16.26 -34.25 9.23
CA ILE A 251 -14.83 -33.99 9.24
C ILE A 251 -14.00 -35.09 8.53
N GLU A 252 -14.31 -36.38 8.75
CA GLU A 252 -13.61 -37.47 8.07
C GLU A 252 -13.82 -37.42 6.54
N ARG A 253 -15.04 -37.05 6.10
CA ARG A 253 -15.35 -36.87 4.69
C ARG A 253 -14.58 -35.69 4.11
N CYS A 254 -14.48 -34.58 4.86
CA CYS A 254 -13.73 -33.39 4.46
C CYS A 254 -12.24 -33.67 4.21
N PHE A 255 -11.66 -34.69 4.88
CA PHE A 255 -10.28 -35.08 4.65
C PHE A 255 -10.08 -35.99 3.45
N LYS A 256 -11.04 -36.84 3.12
CA LYS A 256 -10.80 -37.94 2.18
C LYS A 256 -11.56 -37.84 0.85
N GLU A 257 -12.57 -36.99 0.75
CA GLU A 257 -13.38 -36.83 -0.47
C GLU A 257 -13.08 -35.51 -1.20
N SER A 258 -12.95 -35.55 -2.52
CA SER A 258 -12.90 -34.34 -3.32
C SER A 258 -14.22 -33.60 -3.24
N PRO A 259 -14.22 -32.25 -3.20
CA PRO A 259 -15.47 -31.48 -3.18
C PRO A 259 -16.19 -31.54 -4.54
N PRO A 260 -17.45 -31.06 -4.64
CA PRO A 260 -18.13 -30.83 -5.90
C PRO A 260 -17.27 -29.98 -6.84
N THR A 261 -17.16 -30.40 -8.12
CA THR A 261 -16.12 -29.91 -9.05
C THR A 261 -16.20 -28.39 -9.29
N GLN A 262 -17.39 -27.85 -9.44
CA GLN A 262 -17.62 -26.41 -9.65
C GLN A 262 -18.38 -25.76 -8.48
N CYS A 263 -18.40 -26.37 -7.31
CA CYS A 263 -19.14 -25.91 -6.13
C CYS A 263 -20.66 -25.84 -6.35
N GLU A 264 -21.22 -26.74 -7.14
CA GLU A 264 -22.62 -26.71 -7.60
C GLU A 264 -23.64 -26.53 -6.45
N PRO A 265 -23.55 -27.24 -5.30
CA PRO A 265 -24.47 -27.02 -4.18
C PRO A 265 -24.34 -25.63 -3.55
N LEU A 266 -23.15 -25.05 -3.53
CA LEU A 266 -22.91 -23.71 -3.00
C LEU A 266 -23.46 -22.65 -3.98
N ILE A 267 -23.23 -22.82 -5.29
CA ILE A 267 -23.82 -21.96 -6.34
C ILE A 267 -25.34 -21.95 -6.22
N GLN A 268 -25.96 -23.12 -6.12
CA GLN A 268 -27.40 -23.26 -5.96
C GLN A 268 -27.90 -22.53 -4.70
N LYS A 269 -27.18 -22.67 -3.59
CA LYS A 269 -27.54 -21.99 -2.34
C LYS A 269 -27.42 -20.47 -2.44
N ILE A 270 -26.35 -19.95 -3.05
CA ILE A 270 -26.18 -18.52 -3.30
C ILE A 270 -27.31 -18.01 -4.19
N ALA A 271 -27.60 -18.69 -5.31
CA ALA A 271 -28.66 -18.34 -6.23
C ALA A 271 -30.02 -18.21 -5.53
N GLN A 272 -30.38 -19.21 -4.71
CA GLN A 272 -31.62 -19.20 -3.92
C GLN A 272 -31.65 -18.04 -2.91
N THR A 273 -30.55 -17.82 -2.19
CA THR A 273 -30.49 -16.81 -1.11
C THR A 273 -30.51 -15.38 -1.65
N ARG A 274 -29.90 -15.15 -2.82
CA ARG A 274 -29.73 -13.83 -3.44
C ARG A 274 -30.71 -13.56 -4.58
N SER A 275 -31.55 -14.54 -4.93
CA SER A 275 -32.49 -14.47 -6.09
C SER A 275 -31.75 -14.23 -7.42
N LEU A 276 -30.66 -14.97 -7.65
CA LEU A 276 -29.81 -14.90 -8.82
C LEU A 276 -29.96 -16.16 -9.69
N LYS A 277 -29.51 -16.10 -10.94
CA LYS A 277 -29.36 -17.27 -11.82
C LYS A 277 -28.05 -18.00 -11.50
N GLU A 278 -28.08 -19.32 -11.37
CA GLU A 278 -26.92 -20.17 -11.10
C GLU A 278 -25.81 -19.99 -12.16
N GLU A 279 -26.21 -19.82 -13.44
CA GLU A 279 -25.26 -19.58 -14.51
C GLU A 279 -24.47 -18.29 -14.43
N ASN A 280 -24.92 -17.29 -13.65
CA ASN A 280 -24.25 -16.01 -13.46
C ASN A 280 -23.28 -16.01 -12.26
N ILE A 281 -23.15 -17.10 -11.51
CA ILE A 281 -22.36 -17.19 -10.29
C ILE A 281 -21.05 -17.94 -10.54
N LEU A 282 -19.96 -17.34 -10.13
CA LEU A 282 -18.61 -17.94 -10.06
C LEU A 282 -18.19 -18.08 -8.61
N VAL A 283 -17.65 -19.23 -8.21
CA VAL A 283 -17.20 -19.47 -6.82
C VAL A 283 -15.72 -19.84 -6.83
N SER A 284 -14.93 -19.29 -5.88
CA SER A 284 -13.51 -19.59 -5.76
C SER A 284 -13.02 -19.48 -4.31
N SER A 285 -11.74 -19.86 -4.08
CA SER A 285 -11.12 -19.90 -2.75
C SER A 285 -10.72 -18.49 -2.25
N GLY A 286 -11.72 -17.65 -1.98
CA GLY A 286 -11.58 -16.26 -1.57
C GLY A 286 -11.55 -15.30 -2.76
N SER A 287 -11.78 -14.00 -2.48
CA SER A 287 -11.77 -12.93 -3.49
C SER A 287 -10.42 -12.82 -4.21
N SER A 288 -9.31 -13.01 -3.49
CA SER A 288 -7.96 -13.06 -4.09
C SER A 288 -7.89 -14.07 -5.24
N SER A 289 -8.38 -15.29 -5.02
CA SER A 289 -8.38 -16.32 -6.08
C SER A 289 -9.22 -15.92 -7.29
N LEU A 290 -10.35 -15.22 -7.09
CA LEU A 290 -11.14 -14.66 -8.19
C LEU A 290 -10.35 -13.60 -8.95
N MET A 291 -9.72 -12.65 -8.24
CA MET A 291 -8.95 -11.58 -8.85
C MET A 291 -7.75 -12.11 -9.65
N PHE A 292 -6.94 -12.99 -9.06
CA PHE A 292 -5.78 -13.59 -9.74
C PHE A 292 -6.15 -14.45 -10.95
N SER A 293 -7.33 -15.10 -10.93
CA SER A 293 -7.81 -15.91 -12.05
C SER A 293 -8.44 -15.08 -13.18
N LEU A 294 -9.19 -14.03 -12.82
CA LEU A 294 -10.05 -13.33 -13.78
C LEU A 294 -9.41 -12.05 -14.33
N PHE A 295 -8.65 -11.29 -13.55
CA PHE A 295 -8.07 -10.03 -14.01
C PHE A 295 -7.16 -10.20 -15.24
N PRO A 296 -6.27 -11.21 -15.31
CA PRO A 296 -5.47 -11.44 -16.51
C PRO A 296 -6.26 -11.80 -17.77
N GLN A 297 -7.57 -12.11 -17.62
CA GLN A 297 -8.48 -12.40 -18.74
C GLN A 297 -9.29 -11.18 -19.17
N LEU A 298 -9.39 -10.16 -18.31
CA LEU A 298 -10.20 -8.96 -18.50
C LEU A 298 -9.31 -7.73 -18.80
N ILE A 299 -8.08 -7.76 -18.36
CA ILE A 299 -7.13 -6.63 -18.36
C ILE A 299 -5.79 -7.15 -18.90
N ASN A 300 -5.12 -6.36 -19.73
CA ASN A 300 -3.78 -6.64 -20.27
C ASN A 300 -2.83 -5.44 -20.05
N GLU A 301 -1.56 -5.58 -20.44
CA GLU A 301 -0.52 -4.55 -20.29
C GLU A 301 -0.88 -3.20 -20.95
N GLU A 302 -1.70 -3.21 -22.01
CA GLU A 302 -2.09 -2.01 -22.76
C GLU A 302 -3.32 -1.32 -22.14
N SER A 303 -4.02 -2.02 -21.22
CA SER A 303 -5.27 -1.52 -20.61
C SER A 303 -5.02 -0.31 -19.71
N LYS A 304 -5.93 0.65 -19.76
CA LYS A 304 -6.03 1.75 -18.82
C LYS A 304 -7.04 1.38 -17.74
N VAL A 305 -6.61 1.31 -16.50
CA VAL A 305 -7.45 0.89 -15.38
C VAL A 305 -7.58 2.02 -14.37
N LEU A 306 -8.82 2.38 -14.02
CA LEU A 306 -9.13 3.35 -12.99
C LEU A 306 -9.41 2.62 -11.67
N ILE A 307 -8.76 3.05 -10.60
CA ILE A 307 -8.98 2.55 -9.25
C ILE A 307 -9.24 3.69 -8.28
N LEU A 308 -9.98 3.44 -7.19
CA LEU A 308 -10.09 4.38 -6.08
C LEU A 308 -8.75 4.44 -5.31
N SER A 309 -8.44 5.56 -4.70
CA SER A 309 -7.27 5.69 -3.82
C SER A 309 -7.61 6.58 -2.62
N PRO A 310 -7.59 6.06 -1.37
CA PRO A 310 -7.08 4.73 -0.99
C PRO A 310 -8.03 3.59 -1.31
N MET A 311 -7.45 2.38 -1.47
CA MET A 311 -8.21 1.14 -1.58
C MET A 311 -7.39 -0.07 -1.12
N TYR A 312 -8.01 -1.25 -1.17
CA TYR A 312 -7.38 -2.52 -0.82
C TYR A 312 -6.16 -2.81 -1.74
N GLY A 313 -4.98 -2.98 -1.14
CA GLY A 313 -3.70 -2.99 -1.85
C GLY A 313 -3.49 -4.13 -2.85
N GLU A 314 -4.21 -5.26 -2.71
CA GLU A 314 -4.09 -6.40 -3.63
C GLU A 314 -4.51 -6.05 -5.07
N TYR A 315 -5.45 -5.13 -5.24
CA TYR A 315 -5.84 -4.63 -6.56
C TYR A 315 -4.68 -3.98 -7.28
N LEU A 316 -4.03 -3.02 -6.61
CA LEU A 316 -2.87 -2.33 -7.19
C LEU A 316 -1.73 -3.31 -7.48
N HIS A 317 -1.46 -4.26 -6.56
CA HIS A 317 -0.44 -5.27 -6.73
C HIS A 317 -0.67 -6.12 -8.00
N ILE A 318 -1.87 -6.66 -8.20
CA ILE A 318 -2.19 -7.47 -9.39
C ILE A 318 -2.04 -6.63 -10.67
N LEU A 319 -2.55 -5.41 -10.67
CA LEU A 319 -2.53 -4.54 -11.85
C LEU A 319 -1.10 -4.13 -12.25
N THR A 320 -0.26 -3.81 -11.27
CA THR A 320 1.10 -3.29 -11.52
C THR A 320 2.15 -4.39 -11.66
N HIS A 321 2.13 -5.41 -10.78
CA HIS A 321 3.19 -6.42 -10.71
C HIS A 321 2.86 -7.69 -11.50
N LEU A 322 1.59 -8.09 -11.55
CA LEU A 322 1.20 -9.30 -12.28
C LEU A 322 0.85 -9.00 -13.75
N ILE A 323 0.09 -7.93 -14.00
CA ILE A 323 -0.40 -7.59 -15.35
C ILE A 323 0.50 -6.53 -16.01
N GLY A 324 0.98 -5.54 -15.25
CA GLY A 324 1.81 -4.45 -15.79
C GLY A 324 1.03 -3.39 -16.57
N CYS A 325 -0.27 -3.19 -16.27
CA CYS A 325 -1.12 -2.26 -16.99
C CYS A 325 -0.97 -0.80 -16.52
N ASN A 326 -1.60 0.14 -17.23
CA ASN A 326 -1.59 1.55 -16.87
C ASN A 326 -2.68 1.83 -15.83
N VAL A 327 -2.27 2.12 -14.59
CA VAL A 327 -3.19 2.40 -13.48
C VAL A 327 -3.35 3.90 -13.26
N THR A 328 -4.58 4.38 -13.23
CA THR A 328 -4.96 5.74 -12.83
C THR A 328 -5.63 5.69 -11.47
N HIS A 329 -5.20 6.54 -10.55
CA HIS A 329 -5.79 6.67 -9.22
C HIS A 329 -6.86 7.76 -9.22
N PHE A 330 -8.07 7.43 -8.75
CA PHE A 330 -9.10 8.41 -8.41
C PHE A 330 -8.98 8.75 -6.91
N PRO A 331 -8.50 9.94 -6.54
CA PRO A 331 -8.21 10.27 -5.15
C PRO A 331 -9.49 10.48 -4.34
N LEU A 332 -9.53 9.88 -3.15
CA LEU A 332 -10.53 10.15 -2.11
C LEU A 332 -9.82 10.90 -0.99
N TYR A 333 -10.31 12.09 -0.65
CA TYR A 333 -9.60 12.98 0.26
C TYR A 333 -10.12 12.89 1.71
N PRO A 334 -9.21 12.90 2.72
CA PRO A 334 -9.58 12.88 4.13
C PRO A 334 -10.50 14.03 4.55
N ASP A 335 -10.23 15.24 4.03
CA ASP A 335 -11.00 16.43 4.37
C ASP A 335 -12.41 16.45 3.75
N GLU A 336 -12.65 15.61 2.76
CA GLU A 336 -13.95 15.34 2.14
C GLU A 336 -14.59 14.06 2.69
N GLY A 337 -14.08 13.51 3.81
CA GLY A 337 -14.59 12.28 4.43
C GLY A 337 -14.38 11.03 3.59
N PHE A 338 -13.48 11.05 2.60
CA PHE A 338 -13.27 9.98 1.62
C PHE A 338 -14.51 9.66 0.76
N GLU A 339 -15.41 10.60 0.61
CA GLU A 339 -16.57 10.48 -0.28
C GLU A 339 -16.15 10.46 -1.75
N ILE A 340 -16.94 9.78 -2.59
CA ILE A 340 -16.71 9.71 -4.03
C ILE A 340 -17.37 10.91 -4.71
N ASP A 341 -16.58 11.74 -5.41
CA ASP A 341 -17.13 12.68 -6.38
C ASP A 341 -17.74 11.89 -7.56
N LYS A 342 -19.06 11.73 -7.53
CA LYS A 342 -19.84 10.96 -8.50
C LYS A 342 -19.62 11.42 -9.93
N GLU A 343 -19.75 12.72 -10.18
CA GLU A 343 -19.63 13.29 -11.52
C GLU A 343 -18.19 13.20 -12.05
N GLY A 344 -17.22 13.47 -11.20
CA GLY A 344 -15.79 13.34 -11.51
C GLY A 344 -15.43 11.90 -11.85
N LEU A 345 -15.88 10.92 -11.07
CA LEU A 345 -15.62 9.51 -11.30
C LEU A 345 -16.27 9.03 -12.62
N ILE A 346 -17.53 9.37 -12.88
CA ILE A 346 -18.22 9.04 -14.15
C ILE A 346 -17.47 9.65 -15.34
N SER A 347 -17.03 10.89 -15.22
CA SER A 347 -16.34 11.61 -16.30
C SER A 347 -15.02 10.94 -16.67
N ILE A 348 -14.16 10.68 -15.69
CA ILE A 348 -12.82 10.11 -15.91
C ILE A 348 -12.89 8.63 -16.35
N SER A 349 -13.89 7.89 -15.88
CA SER A 349 -14.08 6.47 -16.24
C SER A 349 -14.23 6.21 -17.74
N ARG A 350 -14.69 7.20 -18.50
CA ARG A 350 -14.91 7.08 -19.95
C ARG A 350 -13.63 6.88 -20.75
N GLU A 351 -12.50 7.27 -20.19
CA GLU A 351 -11.18 7.16 -20.84
C GLU A 351 -10.45 5.86 -20.49
N HIS A 352 -11.07 5.01 -19.65
CA HIS A 352 -10.47 3.79 -19.12
C HIS A 352 -11.16 2.53 -19.66
N ASP A 353 -10.37 1.46 -19.85
CA ASP A 353 -10.86 0.15 -20.30
C ASP A 353 -11.53 -0.62 -19.15
N ALA A 354 -11.07 -0.41 -17.92
CA ALA A 354 -11.62 -1.03 -16.72
C ALA A 354 -11.69 -0.06 -15.54
N VAL A 355 -12.69 -0.25 -14.68
CA VAL A 355 -12.88 0.51 -13.43
C VAL A 355 -13.02 -0.46 -12.27
N ILE A 356 -12.26 -0.28 -11.21
CA ILE A 356 -12.29 -1.12 -10.01
C ILE A 356 -12.75 -0.28 -8.82
N LEU A 357 -13.86 -0.70 -8.22
CA LEU A 357 -14.52 -0.02 -7.11
C LEU A 357 -14.64 -0.98 -5.91
N VAL A 358 -14.58 -0.45 -4.71
CA VAL A 358 -14.77 -1.19 -3.46
C VAL A 358 -15.85 -0.47 -2.64
N ASN A 359 -16.95 -1.15 -2.33
CA ASN A 359 -18.07 -0.55 -1.63
C ASN A 359 -18.71 -1.50 -0.60
N PRO A 360 -18.59 -1.26 0.70
CA PRO A 360 -17.84 -0.18 1.38
C PRO A 360 -16.34 -0.22 1.13
N ASN A 361 -15.72 0.96 0.99
CA ASN A 361 -14.29 1.06 0.66
C ASN A 361 -13.38 0.62 1.82
N SER A 362 -12.31 -0.08 1.50
CA SER A 362 -11.23 -0.42 2.43
C SER A 362 -9.96 0.30 2.00
N PRO A 363 -9.32 1.14 2.83
CA PRO A 363 -9.36 1.14 4.31
C PRO A 363 -10.34 2.14 4.95
N THR A 364 -11.08 2.96 4.19
CA THR A 364 -11.83 4.09 4.75
C THR A 364 -13.10 3.66 5.50
N GLY A 365 -13.73 2.56 5.08
CA GLY A 365 -15.01 2.10 5.63
C GLY A 365 -16.22 2.88 5.10
N VAL A 366 -16.02 3.84 4.21
CA VAL A 366 -17.10 4.67 3.63
C VAL A 366 -17.96 3.85 2.69
N TYR A 367 -19.26 3.97 2.81
CA TYR A 367 -20.25 3.37 1.92
C TYR A 367 -20.84 4.43 0.99
N CYS A 368 -20.73 4.19 -0.29
CA CYS A 368 -21.34 5.03 -1.34
C CYS A 368 -22.74 4.51 -1.66
N GLU A 369 -23.77 5.26 -1.25
CA GLU A 369 -25.18 4.92 -1.52
C GLU A 369 -25.50 5.04 -3.01
N ASP A 370 -24.86 5.96 -3.72
CA ASP A 370 -25.08 6.26 -5.14
C ASP A 370 -24.32 5.31 -6.10
N MET A 371 -23.77 4.19 -5.61
CA MET A 371 -22.93 3.31 -6.43
C MET A 371 -23.66 2.77 -7.67
N GLU A 372 -24.95 2.45 -7.59
CA GLU A 372 -25.76 2.05 -8.74
C GLU A 372 -25.83 3.17 -9.79
N ASP A 373 -26.07 4.41 -9.36
CA ASP A 373 -26.13 5.56 -10.27
C ASP A 373 -24.79 5.81 -10.96
N ILE A 374 -23.67 5.63 -10.23
CA ILE A 374 -22.32 5.74 -10.78
C ILE A 374 -22.13 4.69 -11.89
N ILE A 375 -22.45 3.42 -11.63
CA ILE A 375 -22.38 2.34 -12.63
C ILE A 375 -23.23 2.66 -13.86
N ARG A 376 -24.47 3.07 -13.65
CA ARG A 376 -25.38 3.49 -14.73
C ARG A 376 -24.81 4.69 -15.50
N GLY A 377 -24.25 5.68 -14.82
CA GLY A 377 -23.61 6.84 -15.43
C GLY A 377 -22.41 6.50 -16.31
N ILE A 378 -21.60 5.52 -15.90
CA ILE A 378 -20.46 5.03 -16.67
C ILE A 378 -20.94 4.27 -17.93
N LEU A 379 -21.93 3.39 -17.79
CA LEU A 379 -22.35 2.42 -18.84
C LEU A 379 -23.47 2.94 -19.75
N SER A 380 -24.34 3.87 -19.30
CA SER A 380 -25.52 4.31 -20.06
C SER A 380 -25.20 5.23 -21.24
N ASN A 381 -24.01 5.76 -21.38
CA ASN A 381 -23.67 6.73 -22.42
C ASN A 381 -23.20 6.06 -23.72
N LYS A 382 -24.04 5.18 -24.28
CA LYS A 382 -23.77 4.46 -25.56
C LYS A 382 -23.60 5.38 -26.78
N ASN A 383 -23.92 6.67 -26.66
CA ASN A 383 -23.77 7.66 -27.75
C ASN A 383 -22.48 8.49 -27.68
N SER A 384 -21.71 8.39 -26.61
CA SER A 384 -20.36 8.97 -26.51
C SER A 384 -19.42 7.81 -26.17
N GLN A 385 -18.46 7.57 -27.02
CA GLN A 385 -17.40 6.54 -26.94
C GLN A 385 -16.90 6.31 -25.51
N THR A 386 -17.58 5.46 -24.72
CA THR A 386 -16.98 4.92 -23.51
C THR A 386 -16.13 3.72 -23.90
N ASN A 387 -14.87 3.69 -23.45
CA ASN A 387 -13.98 2.55 -23.64
C ASN A 387 -14.17 1.48 -22.57
N CYS A 388 -14.95 1.77 -21.51
CA CYS A 388 -15.07 0.88 -20.36
C CYS A 388 -15.76 -0.44 -20.74
N LYS A 389 -14.98 -1.53 -20.64
CA LYS A 389 -15.37 -2.91 -20.96
C LYS A 389 -15.60 -3.75 -19.72
N THR A 390 -15.09 -3.30 -18.57
CA THR A 390 -15.18 -4.03 -17.31
C THR A 390 -15.33 -3.07 -16.14
N ILE A 391 -16.35 -3.30 -15.32
CA ILE A 391 -16.49 -2.68 -14.00
C ILE A 391 -16.47 -3.80 -12.97
N TRP A 392 -15.47 -3.78 -12.08
CA TRP A 392 -15.40 -4.67 -10.93
C TRP A 392 -15.82 -3.91 -9.68
N VAL A 393 -16.84 -4.42 -8.98
CA VAL A 393 -17.26 -3.88 -7.69
C VAL A 393 -17.05 -4.93 -6.60
N ASP A 394 -16.23 -4.61 -5.61
CA ASP A 394 -16.01 -5.46 -4.45
C ASP A 394 -16.98 -5.06 -3.32
N GLU A 395 -17.89 -5.95 -3.02
CA GLU A 395 -18.89 -5.82 -1.94
C GLU A 395 -18.53 -6.67 -0.71
N THR A 396 -17.26 -6.94 -0.44
CA THR A 396 -16.81 -7.79 0.68
C THR A 396 -17.41 -7.37 2.03
N TYR A 397 -17.67 -6.08 2.25
CA TYR A 397 -18.17 -5.54 3.51
C TYR A 397 -19.63 -5.06 3.48
N ILE A 398 -20.34 -5.28 2.37
CA ILE A 398 -21.67 -4.71 2.16
C ILE A 398 -22.69 -5.13 3.25
N GLU A 399 -22.57 -6.35 3.77
CA GLU A 399 -23.54 -6.90 4.74
C GLU A 399 -23.43 -6.26 6.12
N TYR A 400 -22.36 -5.51 6.40
CA TYR A 400 -22.31 -4.63 7.57
C TYR A 400 -23.16 -3.36 7.43
N VAL A 401 -23.59 -3.01 6.22
CA VAL A 401 -24.41 -1.81 5.97
C VAL A 401 -25.88 -2.13 6.25
N LYS A 402 -26.52 -1.36 7.14
CA LYS A 402 -27.94 -1.52 7.42
C LYS A 402 -28.78 -1.14 6.21
N GLY A 403 -29.61 -2.05 5.74
CA GLY A 403 -30.51 -1.78 4.59
C GLY A 403 -29.81 -1.65 3.25
N TYR A 404 -28.61 -2.22 3.12
CA TYR A 404 -27.84 -2.18 1.88
C TYR A 404 -28.62 -2.72 0.67
N GLN A 405 -28.27 -2.21 -0.49
CA GLN A 405 -28.67 -2.77 -1.77
C GLN A 405 -27.42 -3.28 -2.50
N SER A 406 -27.39 -4.58 -2.78
CA SER A 406 -26.30 -5.18 -3.55
C SER A 406 -26.52 -4.95 -5.04
N LEU A 407 -25.43 -4.73 -5.75
CA LEU A 407 -25.41 -4.57 -7.21
C LEU A 407 -25.47 -5.90 -7.96
N GLU A 408 -25.60 -7.04 -7.26
CA GLU A 408 -25.60 -8.38 -7.86
C GLU A 408 -26.66 -8.52 -8.98
N ASN A 409 -27.88 -8.01 -8.76
CA ASN A 409 -28.95 -8.07 -9.76
C ASN A 409 -28.71 -7.16 -10.97
N LEU A 410 -27.91 -6.10 -10.81
CA LEU A 410 -27.58 -5.17 -11.89
C LEU A 410 -26.70 -5.83 -12.99
N THR A 411 -26.03 -6.93 -12.65
CA THR A 411 -25.22 -7.70 -13.60
C THR A 411 -26.03 -8.36 -14.72
N GLU A 412 -27.36 -8.49 -14.59
CA GLU A 412 -28.23 -8.95 -15.67
C GLU A 412 -28.50 -7.85 -16.69
N GLU A 413 -28.43 -6.59 -16.27
CA GLU A 413 -28.63 -5.43 -17.16
C GLU A 413 -27.33 -5.05 -17.87
N PHE A 414 -26.19 -5.16 -17.18
CA PHE A 414 -24.88 -4.74 -17.68
C PHE A 414 -23.89 -5.91 -17.67
N GLN A 415 -23.55 -6.40 -18.85
CA GLN A 415 -22.59 -7.51 -19.00
C GLN A 415 -21.14 -7.13 -18.65
N GLU A 416 -20.83 -5.85 -18.62
CA GLU A 416 -19.54 -5.29 -18.23
C GLU A 416 -19.35 -5.34 -16.72
N LEU A 417 -20.42 -5.48 -15.93
CA LEU A 417 -20.39 -5.45 -14.47
C LEU A 417 -20.07 -6.84 -13.90
N ILE A 418 -19.14 -6.85 -12.94
CA ILE A 418 -18.80 -8.01 -12.11
C ILE A 418 -18.88 -7.56 -10.65
N VAL A 419 -19.71 -8.20 -9.85
CA VAL A 419 -19.83 -7.96 -8.41
C VAL A 419 -19.16 -9.08 -7.65
N CYS A 420 -18.14 -8.78 -6.87
CA CYS A 420 -17.37 -9.74 -6.07
C CYS A 420 -17.78 -9.67 -4.61
N LYS A 421 -17.97 -10.82 -3.97
CA LYS A 421 -18.27 -10.94 -2.54
C LYS A 421 -17.40 -11.97 -1.86
N SER A 422 -16.77 -11.58 -0.76
CA SER A 422 -16.02 -12.49 0.10
C SER A 422 -16.89 -12.96 1.27
N MET A 423 -16.90 -14.24 1.53
CA MET A 423 -17.55 -14.80 2.74
C MET A 423 -16.62 -14.79 3.96
N SER A 424 -15.38 -14.35 3.79
CA SER A 424 -14.37 -14.34 4.86
C SER A 424 -14.76 -13.43 6.01
N LYS A 425 -15.17 -12.19 5.72
CA LYS A 425 -15.32 -11.12 6.72
C LYS A 425 -16.72 -11.07 7.32
N CYS A 426 -17.75 -11.17 6.49
CA CYS A 426 -19.13 -11.10 6.97
C CYS A 426 -19.61 -12.42 7.58
N TYR A 427 -19.06 -13.56 7.18
CA TYR A 427 -19.49 -14.89 7.63
C TYR A 427 -18.50 -15.60 8.56
N ALA A 428 -17.45 -14.93 9.03
CA ALA A 428 -16.39 -15.51 9.87
C ALA A 428 -15.75 -16.77 9.26
N LEU A 429 -15.54 -16.78 7.94
CA LEU A 429 -14.98 -17.91 7.20
C LEU A 429 -13.58 -17.60 6.62
N SER A 430 -12.83 -16.67 7.22
CA SER A 430 -11.52 -16.23 6.71
C SER A 430 -10.55 -17.38 6.48
N GLY A 431 -10.45 -18.30 7.43
CA GLY A 431 -9.56 -19.47 7.36
C GLY A 431 -10.03 -20.52 6.34
N LEU A 432 -11.32 -20.56 6.01
CA LEU A 432 -11.90 -21.54 5.08
C LEU A 432 -11.81 -21.11 3.61
N ARG A 433 -11.61 -19.82 3.34
CA ARG A 433 -11.42 -19.29 1.99
C ARG A 433 -12.60 -19.57 1.05
N ALA A 434 -13.70 -18.83 1.17
CA ALA A 434 -14.83 -18.88 0.24
C ALA A 434 -15.20 -17.47 -0.24
N ALA A 435 -15.39 -17.34 -1.55
CA ALA A 435 -15.88 -16.11 -2.19
C ALA A 435 -16.62 -16.44 -3.47
N TYR A 436 -17.42 -15.49 -3.95
CA TYR A 436 -18.09 -15.63 -5.23
C TYR A 436 -18.13 -14.29 -5.98
N ALA A 437 -18.29 -14.37 -7.28
CA ALA A 437 -18.58 -13.23 -8.14
C ALA A 437 -19.84 -13.48 -8.96
N VAL A 438 -20.57 -12.41 -9.26
CA VAL A 438 -21.78 -12.44 -10.08
C VAL A 438 -21.55 -11.62 -11.34
N THR A 439 -21.83 -12.20 -12.49
CA THR A 439 -21.73 -11.54 -13.80
C THR A 439 -22.49 -12.34 -14.86
N SER A 440 -23.10 -11.68 -15.83
CA SER A 440 -23.73 -12.37 -16.97
C SER A 440 -22.72 -13.09 -17.88
N ASN A 441 -21.42 -12.75 -17.77
CA ASN A 441 -20.32 -13.40 -18.49
C ASN A 441 -19.73 -14.62 -17.76
N ALA A 442 -20.36 -15.11 -16.68
CA ALA A 442 -19.81 -16.15 -15.83
C ALA A 442 -19.51 -17.46 -16.60
N ASN A 443 -20.32 -17.83 -17.59
CA ASN A 443 -20.07 -19.03 -18.41
C ASN A 443 -18.73 -18.96 -19.18
N TYR A 444 -18.35 -17.77 -19.65
CA TYR A 444 -17.06 -17.57 -20.30
C TYR A 444 -15.91 -17.58 -19.30
N LEU A 445 -16.09 -16.93 -18.16
CA LEU A 445 -15.05 -16.75 -17.15
C LEU A 445 -14.80 -18.00 -16.30
N ARG A 446 -15.79 -18.89 -16.18
CA ARG A 446 -15.71 -20.13 -15.39
C ARG A 446 -14.53 -21.04 -15.77
N LYS A 447 -14.12 -21.07 -17.04
CA LYS A 447 -13.00 -21.89 -17.53
C LYS A 447 -11.65 -21.49 -16.96
N PHE A 448 -11.53 -20.28 -16.39
CA PHE A 448 -10.31 -19.76 -15.80
C PHE A 448 -10.22 -20.01 -14.28
N ILE A 449 -11.30 -20.50 -13.68
CA ILE A 449 -11.32 -20.93 -12.28
C ILE A 449 -11.00 -22.43 -12.25
N PRO A 450 -9.99 -22.85 -11.48
CA PRO A 450 -9.63 -24.27 -11.43
C PRO A 450 -10.78 -25.12 -10.85
N PRO A 451 -10.94 -26.38 -11.29
CA PRO A 451 -11.86 -27.31 -10.64
C PRO A 451 -11.47 -27.52 -9.18
N TRP A 452 -12.45 -27.81 -8.33
CA TRP A 452 -12.24 -28.00 -6.87
C TRP A 452 -11.60 -26.79 -6.16
N ALA A 453 -11.83 -25.59 -6.66
CA ALA A 453 -11.24 -24.37 -6.12
C ALA A 453 -11.55 -24.14 -4.63
N VAL A 454 -12.73 -24.57 -4.17
CA VAL A 454 -13.19 -24.39 -2.79
C VAL A 454 -13.27 -25.73 -2.08
N SER A 455 -12.61 -25.86 -0.94
CA SER A 455 -12.57 -27.09 -0.15
C SER A 455 -13.98 -27.51 0.33
N LEU A 456 -14.17 -28.83 0.56
CA LEU A 456 -15.44 -29.34 1.04
C LEU A 456 -15.89 -28.72 2.38
N PRO A 457 -15.04 -28.55 3.39
CA PRO A 457 -15.42 -27.88 4.64
C PRO A 457 -15.85 -26.42 4.41
N ALA A 458 -15.21 -25.70 3.48
CA ALA A 458 -15.58 -24.34 3.14
C ALA A 458 -16.97 -24.27 2.47
N GLN A 459 -17.28 -25.18 1.55
CA GLN A 459 -18.59 -25.26 0.92
C GLN A 459 -19.70 -25.59 1.93
N ILE A 460 -19.48 -26.57 2.82
CA ILE A 460 -20.41 -26.94 3.89
C ILE A 460 -20.68 -25.74 4.81
N ALA A 461 -19.62 -25.08 5.28
CA ALA A 461 -19.76 -23.93 6.18
C ALA A 461 -20.44 -22.74 5.52
N ALA A 462 -20.13 -22.45 4.24
CA ALA A 462 -20.75 -21.37 3.50
C ALA A 462 -22.25 -21.61 3.28
N ILE A 463 -22.64 -22.82 2.90
CA ILE A 463 -24.06 -23.19 2.73
C ILE A 463 -24.83 -23.02 4.04
N GLU A 464 -24.29 -23.54 5.14
CA GLU A 464 -24.94 -23.44 6.45
C GLU A 464 -24.98 -21.99 6.96
N SER A 465 -23.95 -21.19 6.70
CA SER A 465 -23.96 -19.77 7.02
C SER A 465 -25.08 -19.03 6.29
N LEU A 466 -25.30 -19.32 5.02
CA LEU A 466 -26.40 -18.75 4.23
C LEU A 466 -27.79 -19.24 4.67
N ASN A 467 -27.88 -20.38 5.38
CA ASN A 467 -29.11 -20.88 5.98
C ASN A 467 -29.51 -20.14 7.28
N HIS A 468 -28.58 -19.42 7.89
CA HIS A 468 -28.77 -18.82 9.21
C HIS A 468 -28.49 -17.30 9.23
N PRO A 469 -29.17 -16.48 8.39
CA PRO A 469 -28.89 -15.05 8.26
C PRO A 469 -29.13 -14.27 9.56
N GLU A 470 -30.06 -14.73 10.41
CA GLU A 470 -30.40 -14.02 11.66
C GLU A 470 -29.24 -14.03 12.64
N TYR A 471 -28.43 -15.10 12.69
CA TYR A 471 -27.22 -15.15 13.49
C TYR A 471 -26.28 -14.00 13.13
N PHE A 472 -26.04 -13.76 11.85
CA PHE A 472 -25.12 -12.72 11.38
C PHE A 472 -25.67 -11.31 11.62
N LYS A 473 -26.97 -11.08 11.47
CA LYS A 473 -27.60 -9.80 11.84
C LYS A 473 -27.31 -9.42 13.28
N GLU A 474 -27.47 -10.36 14.22
CA GLU A 474 -27.15 -10.14 15.63
C GLU A 474 -25.65 -9.80 15.84
N GLN A 475 -24.75 -10.47 15.10
CA GLN A 475 -23.32 -10.19 15.20
C GLN A 475 -22.98 -8.81 14.61
N TYR A 476 -23.58 -8.43 13.49
CA TYR A 476 -23.36 -7.12 12.88
C TYR A 476 -23.80 -5.98 13.83
N GLU A 477 -24.92 -6.14 14.54
CA GLU A 477 -25.34 -5.16 15.56
C GLU A 477 -24.31 -5.02 16.68
N LYS A 478 -23.67 -6.11 17.13
CA LYS A 478 -22.58 -6.05 18.12
C LYS A 478 -21.36 -5.32 17.54
N ILE A 479 -20.99 -5.60 16.28
CA ILE A 479 -19.89 -4.91 15.61
C ILE A 479 -20.17 -3.40 15.53
N HIS A 480 -21.38 -2.99 15.17
CA HIS A 480 -21.75 -1.58 15.14
C HIS A 480 -21.57 -0.91 16.51
N LYS A 481 -22.09 -1.54 17.58
CA LYS A 481 -21.92 -1.04 18.94
C LYS A 481 -20.44 -0.92 19.33
N ASN A 482 -19.66 -1.96 19.07
CA ASN A 482 -18.23 -1.99 19.40
C ASN A 482 -17.45 -0.94 18.59
N ARG A 483 -17.80 -0.74 17.31
CA ARG A 483 -17.19 0.30 16.47
C ARG A 483 -17.47 1.69 17.02
N GLU A 484 -18.70 2.00 17.40
CA GLU A 484 -19.08 3.29 17.98
C GLU A 484 -18.32 3.56 19.29
N LEU A 485 -18.24 2.56 20.18
CA LEU A 485 -17.49 2.67 21.43
C LEU A 485 -15.99 2.89 21.19
N LEU A 486 -15.38 2.08 20.32
CA LEU A 486 -13.96 2.19 19.99
C LEU A 486 -13.66 3.53 19.32
N SER A 487 -14.50 3.98 18.39
CA SER A 487 -14.37 5.29 17.73
C SER A 487 -14.35 6.43 18.75
N LYS A 488 -15.27 6.41 19.73
CA LYS A 488 -15.33 7.42 20.79
C LYS A 488 -14.08 7.38 21.68
N GLN A 489 -13.61 6.19 22.04
CA GLN A 489 -12.41 6.02 22.87
C GLN A 489 -11.16 6.50 22.14
N LEU A 490 -11.01 6.19 20.85
CA LEU A 490 -9.91 6.68 20.02
C LEU A 490 -9.94 8.21 19.88
N SER A 491 -11.11 8.80 19.66
CA SER A 491 -11.28 10.26 19.65
C SER A 491 -10.88 10.92 20.97
N ASN A 492 -11.21 10.29 22.12
CA ASN A 492 -10.80 10.79 23.42
C ASN A 492 -9.27 10.76 23.64
N LEU A 493 -8.57 9.89 22.94
CA LEU A 493 -7.09 9.81 22.91
C LEU A 493 -6.47 10.77 21.89
N GLY A 494 -7.27 11.62 21.25
CA GLY A 494 -6.80 12.62 20.28
C GLY A 494 -6.68 12.13 18.84
N PHE A 495 -7.04 10.88 18.54
CA PHE A 495 -7.09 10.41 17.15
C PHE A 495 -8.20 11.12 16.37
N ARG A 496 -7.91 11.56 15.15
CA ARG A 496 -8.95 11.94 14.19
C ARG A 496 -9.56 10.65 13.62
N VAL A 497 -10.81 10.38 13.94
CA VAL A 497 -11.52 9.17 13.53
C VAL A 497 -12.38 9.46 12.32
N TYR A 498 -12.25 8.65 11.28
CA TYR A 498 -13.07 8.76 10.06
C TYR A 498 -14.29 7.84 10.16
N PRO A 499 -15.49 8.32 9.80
CA PRO A 499 -16.71 7.53 9.87
C PRO A 499 -16.66 6.38 8.84
N GLY A 500 -17.06 5.19 9.29
CA GLY A 500 -17.13 4.00 8.44
C GLY A 500 -18.24 3.06 8.89
N VAL A 501 -18.64 2.12 8.04
CA VAL A 501 -19.76 1.20 8.28
C VAL A 501 -19.33 -0.25 8.54
N ALA A 502 -18.09 -0.61 8.18
CA ALA A 502 -17.58 -1.98 8.26
C ALA A 502 -17.00 -2.33 9.66
N ASN A 503 -16.35 -3.48 9.76
CA ASN A 503 -15.72 -3.98 10.99
C ASN A 503 -14.31 -3.40 11.22
N TYR A 504 -14.06 -2.18 10.80
CA TYR A 504 -12.80 -1.45 11.02
C TYR A 504 -13.01 0.05 11.07
N ILE A 505 -12.00 0.75 11.57
CA ILE A 505 -11.95 2.18 11.72
C ILE A 505 -10.63 2.68 11.13
N LEU A 506 -10.69 3.67 10.23
CA LEU A 506 -9.53 4.42 9.78
C LEU A 506 -9.37 5.64 10.69
N THR A 507 -8.15 5.91 11.11
CA THR A 507 -7.82 7.05 11.98
C THR A 507 -6.54 7.73 11.50
N GLU A 508 -6.38 8.96 11.93
CA GLU A 508 -5.13 9.68 11.89
C GLU A 508 -4.57 9.84 13.31
N LEU A 509 -3.26 9.68 13.48
CA LEU A 509 -2.57 9.82 14.77
C LEU A 509 -2.81 11.19 15.37
N PRO A 510 -2.87 11.31 16.73
CA PRO A 510 -2.98 12.59 17.40
C PRO A 510 -1.90 13.57 16.93
N GLU A 511 -2.25 14.86 16.74
CA GLU A 511 -1.29 15.89 16.30
C GLU A 511 -0.06 15.94 17.21
N GLU A 512 -0.26 15.76 18.50
CA GLU A 512 0.80 15.80 19.52
C GLU A 512 1.71 14.56 19.51
N TYR A 513 1.34 13.48 18.80
CA TYR A 513 2.18 12.29 18.70
C TYR A 513 3.36 12.57 17.74
N PRO A 514 4.61 12.57 18.25
CA PRO A 514 5.76 13.15 17.53
C PRO A 514 6.37 12.26 16.45
N LYS A 515 5.80 11.06 16.24
CA LYS A 515 6.35 10.06 15.32
C LYS A 515 5.31 9.63 14.28
N ASN A 516 5.77 8.88 13.27
CA ASN A 516 4.94 8.36 12.18
C ASN A 516 4.19 7.07 12.56
N SER A 517 3.30 6.62 11.67
CA SER A 517 2.49 5.42 11.78
C SER A 517 3.32 4.14 11.98
N SER A 518 4.44 4.00 11.26
CA SER A 518 5.32 2.82 11.37
C SER A 518 5.91 2.68 12.78
N SER A 519 6.39 3.79 13.37
CA SER A 519 6.88 3.80 14.76
C SER A 519 5.78 3.51 15.76
N PHE A 520 4.56 4.02 15.52
CA PHE A 520 3.39 3.75 16.35
C PHE A 520 3.01 2.27 16.33
N VAL A 521 2.91 1.69 15.15
CA VAL A 521 2.61 0.25 14.95
C VAL A 521 3.66 -0.63 15.63
N SER A 522 4.96 -0.26 15.54
CA SER A 522 6.04 -0.97 16.21
C SER A 522 5.84 -1.02 17.73
N LYS A 523 5.51 0.12 18.34
CA LYS A 523 5.25 0.20 19.79
C LYS A 523 4.00 -0.60 20.22
N CYS A 524 2.96 -0.62 19.40
CA CYS A 524 1.79 -1.46 19.65
C CYS A 524 2.17 -2.95 19.63
N ARG A 525 2.98 -3.37 18.65
CA ARG A 525 3.46 -4.76 18.53
C ARG A 525 4.30 -5.20 19.73
N GLU A 526 5.15 -4.33 20.27
CA GLU A 526 5.92 -4.60 21.49
C GLU A 526 5.03 -4.93 22.69
N LYS A 527 3.80 -4.44 22.69
CA LYS A 527 2.76 -4.70 23.71
C LYS A 527 1.78 -5.83 23.31
N GLY A 528 2.05 -6.55 22.24
CA GLY A 528 1.17 -7.63 21.75
C GLY A 528 -0.07 -7.16 20.99
N VAL A 529 -0.18 -5.88 20.66
CA VAL A 529 -1.30 -5.31 19.90
C VAL A 529 -0.87 -5.04 18.45
N PHE A 530 -1.50 -5.70 17.50
CA PHE A 530 -1.21 -5.59 16.07
C PHE A 530 -2.26 -4.72 15.40
N VAL A 531 -1.85 -3.55 14.91
CA VAL A 531 -2.68 -2.61 14.14
C VAL A 531 -2.06 -2.38 12.76
N ARG A 532 -2.86 -1.87 11.82
CA ARG A 532 -2.42 -1.71 10.43
C ARG A 532 -1.91 -0.30 10.17
N ASP A 533 -0.66 -0.19 9.75
CA ASP A 533 -0.15 1.00 9.07
C ASP A 533 -0.86 1.15 7.72
N ALA A 534 -1.53 2.28 7.50
CA ALA A 534 -2.31 2.52 6.31
C ALA A 534 -1.59 3.45 5.29
N GLU A 535 -0.37 3.90 5.57
CA GLU A 535 0.40 4.81 4.72
C GLU A 535 0.41 4.35 3.25
N ASN A 536 0.70 3.08 3.00
CA ASN A 536 0.84 2.52 1.66
C ASN A 536 -0.47 2.01 1.03
N MET A 537 -1.64 2.37 1.58
CA MET A 537 -2.93 1.94 1.06
C MET A 537 -3.56 2.94 0.07
N GLY A 538 -2.92 4.08 -0.19
CA GLY A 538 -3.40 5.05 -1.16
C GLY A 538 -2.59 6.35 -1.19
N ILE A 539 -2.68 7.06 -2.32
CA ILE A 539 -1.91 8.29 -2.59
C ILE A 539 -2.34 9.49 -1.72
N THR A 540 -3.51 9.43 -1.09
CA THR A 540 -4.05 10.48 -0.21
C THR A 540 -3.81 10.19 1.28
N LEU A 541 -3.22 9.03 1.60
CA LEU A 541 -2.80 8.70 2.95
C LEU A 541 -1.32 8.99 3.14
N ASN A 542 -0.97 9.45 4.33
CA ASN A 542 0.41 9.73 4.72
C ASN A 542 0.82 8.86 5.92
N SER A 543 2.02 9.06 6.43
CA SER A 543 2.59 8.32 7.56
C SER A 543 1.94 8.62 8.93
N ARG A 544 0.69 9.08 8.93
CA ARG A 544 -0.09 9.30 10.15
C ARG A 544 -1.35 8.44 10.23
N PHE A 545 -1.67 7.69 9.18
CA PHE A 545 -2.89 6.90 9.12
C PHE A 545 -2.72 5.49 9.68
N ILE A 546 -3.65 5.12 10.57
CA ILE A 546 -3.73 3.79 11.20
C ILE A 546 -5.14 3.23 10.98
N ARG A 547 -5.23 1.96 10.60
CA ARG A 547 -6.49 1.23 10.56
C ARG A 547 -6.56 0.20 11.69
N PHE A 548 -7.65 0.23 12.44
CA PHE A 548 -7.98 -0.72 13.51
C PHE A 548 -9.12 -1.63 13.07
N ALA A 549 -8.95 -2.95 13.15
CA ALA A 549 -10.10 -3.85 13.10
C ALA A 549 -10.93 -3.68 14.40
N VAL A 550 -12.25 -3.67 14.27
CA VAL A 550 -13.18 -3.68 15.41
C VAL A 550 -13.23 -5.08 15.98
N ARG A 551 -12.80 -5.20 17.23
CA ARG A 551 -12.70 -6.47 17.94
C ARG A 551 -13.86 -6.66 18.93
N SER A 552 -13.78 -7.69 19.77
CA SER A 552 -14.69 -7.84 20.93
C SER A 552 -14.58 -6.64 21.88
N GLU A 553 -15.53 -6.46 22.77
CA GLU A 553 -15.51 -5.37 23.77
C GLU A 553 -14.24 -5.45 24.63
N GLU A 554 -13.88 -6.65 25.10
CA GLU A 554 -12.69 -6.92 25.91
C GLU A 554 -11.37 -6.66 25.15
N GLU A 555 -11.27 -7.13 23.91
CA GLU A 555 -10.09 -6.88 23.08
C GLU A 555 -9.95 -5.38 22.75
N ASN A 556 -11.04 -4.66 22.49
CA ASN A 556 -11.02 -3.22 22.25
C ASN A 556 -10.58 -2.44 23.50
N GLU A 557 -11.01 -2.85 24.70
CA GLU A 557 -10.50 -2.27 25.95
C GLU A 557 -9.00 -2.47 26.09
N THR A 558 -8.48 -3.65 25.75
CA THR A 558 -7.05 -3.94 25.76
C THR A 558 -6.30 -3.07 24.75
N ILE A 559 -6.85 -2.86 23.55
CA ILE A 559 -6.29 -1.90 22.56
C ILE A 559 -6.19 -0.51 23.21
N ILE A 560 -7.26 0.00 23.79
CA ILE A 560 -7.27 1.35 24.39
C ILE A 560 -6.29 1.46 25.56
N GLN A 561 -6.17 0.44 26.41
CA GLN A 561 -5.18 0.42 27.49
C GLN A 561 -3.75 0.51 26.92
N CYS A 562 -3.45 -0.28 25.88
CA CYS A 562 -2.17 -0.21 25.19
C CYS A 562 -1.88 1.20 24.64
N LEU A 563 -2.89 1.83 24.02
CA LEU A 563 -2.74 3.16 23.42
C LEU A 563 -2.54 4.28 24.44
N ASN A 564 -3.18 4.21 25.62
CA ASN A 564 -2.96 5.17 26.71
C ASN A 564 -1.48 5.24 27.16
N ASP A 565 -0.74 4.14 27.01
CA ASP A 565 0.67 4.10 27.38
C ASP A 565 1.60 4.60 26.24
N ILE A 566 1.10 4.76 25.04
CA ILE A 566 1.90 5.07 23.83
C ILE A 566 1.72 6.53 23.39
N VAL A 567 0.47 7.03 23.48
CA VAL A 567 0.07 8.40 23.13
C VAL A 567 0.08 9.31 24.37
#